data_2a6f0b15ebff1a30b7ec86087caf7009
#
_entry.id   2a6f0b15ebff1a30b7ec86087caf7009
#
_cell.length_a   1.000
_cell.length_b   1.000
_cell.length_c   1.000
_cell.angle_alpha   90.00
_cell.angle_beta   90.00
_cell.angle_gamma   90.00
#
_symmetry.space_group_name_H-M   'P 1'
#
loop_
_entity.id
_entity.type
_entity.pdbx_description
1 polymer ?
#
loop_
_entity_poly.entity_id
_entity_poly.type
_entity_poly.pdbx_seq_one_letter_code
_entity_poly.pdbx_strand_id
1 'polypeptide(L)'
;LQNKNLLPIFTISDTFNRDDFKFEICANSVESCLAAQEGGANRVELCAGIPEGGTTPSYGEIKVARKLLDKTLLHVIIRPRGGDFLYTPLEIERMEEDIRLCRELGVDGVVIGCLTEDGEVDMEANRRLVELAKGYDEQAKDGKELKPMSVTFHRAFDRAANPQKALEDIISLGCDRILTSGQQPKAVEGVALLSELKQAAAGRIILLAGCGVNEDNIRTIFDATGIHEYHFSARVNVPSKMKQLNTNVYMGAEGADESNSPVTSAERVKQTIANLLG
;
A
#
# COMPACT_ATOMS: atom_id res chain seq x y z
N LEU A 1 34.61 -51.47 -4.56
CA LEU A 1 34.29 -50.95 -3.21
C LEU A 1 34.39 -49.41 -3.24
N GLN A 2 33.34 -48.72 -3.61
CA GLN A 2 33.21 -47.26 -3.45
C GLN A 2 31.87 -46.97 -2.76
N ASN A 3 31.94 -46.69 -1.47
CA ASN A 3 30.84 -46.14 -0.69
C ASN A 3 30.56 -44.69 -1.15
N LYS A 4 29.45 -44.47 -1.85
CA LYS A 4 28.88 -43.14 -2.05
C LYS A 4 27.98 -42.86 -0.86
N ASN A 5 28.49 -42.10 0.11
CA ASN A 5 27.66 -41.45 1.12
C ASN A 5 26.78 -40.40 0.43
N LEU A 6 25.55 -40.75 0.12
CA LEU A 6 24.49 -39.83 -0.18
C LEU A 6 24.07 -39.19 1.15
N LEU A 7 24.42 -37.91 1.33
CA LEU A 7 23.84 -37.09 2.38
C LEU A 7 22.33 -36.98 2.12
N PRO A 8 21.49 -37.10 3.14
CA PRO A 8 20.05 -36.91 2.95
C PRO A 8 19.82 -35.45 2.56
N ILE A 9 19.14 -35.24 1.45
CA ILE A 9 18.57 -33.95 1.07
C ILE A 9 17.41 -33.73 2.05
N PHE A 10 17.65 -32.98 3.12
CA PHE A 10 16.59 -32.44 3.93
C PHE A 10 15.87 -31.37 3.09
N THR A 11 14.77 -31.74 2.48
CA THR A 11 13.72 -30.78 2.10
C THR A 11 13.06 -30.33 3.40
N ILE A 12 13.62 -29.29 4.02
CA ILE A 12 12.88 -28.54 5.03
C ILE A 12 11.78 -27.82 4.25
N SER A 13 10.55 -28.27 4.39
CA SER A 13 9.39 -27.44 4.04
C SER A 13 9.34 -26.35 5.11
N ASP A 14 9.97 -25.21 4.84
CA ASP A 14 9.89 -24.05 5.71
C ASP A 14 8.45 -23.52 5.68
N THR A 15 7.63 -24.04 6.59
CA THR A 15 6.31 -23.47 6.88
C THR A 15 6.55 -22.27 7.79
N PHE A 16 6.24 -21.09 7.30
CA PHE A 16 6.37 -19.86 8.09
C PHE A 16 5.14 -19.62 8.96
N ASN A 17 5.36 -19.02 10.13
CA ASN A 17 4.26 -18.59 10.96
C ASN A 17 3.53 -17.40 10.29
N ARG A 18 2.21 -17.51 10.08
CA ARG A 18 1.38 -16.47 9.50
C ARG A 18 1.48 -15.13 10.22
N ASP A 19 1.66 -15.15 11.54
CA ASP A 19 1.68 -13.95 12.38
C ASP A 19 2.94 -13.10 12.18
N ASP A 20 4.02 -13.70 11.65
CA ASP A 20 5.26 -12.99 11.33
C ASP A 20 5.10 -12.05 10.12
N PHE A 21 4.04 -12.22 9.34
CA PHE A 21 3.81 -11.47 8.10
C PHE A 21 2.57 -10.59 8.18
N LYS A 22 2.60 -9.48 7.44
CA LYS A 22 1.44 -8.62 7.23
C LYS A 22 1.19 -8.43 5.73
N PHE A 23 -0.08 -8.53 5.35
CA PHE A 23 -0.53 -8.41 3.98
C PHE A 23 -1.49 -7.23 3.86
N GLU A 24 -1.14 -6.29 3.00
CA GLU A 24 -1.95 -5.14 2.66
C GLU A 24 -2.45 -5.26 1.23
N ILE A 25 -3.74 -5.03 1.04
CA ILE A 25 -4.37 -5.09 -0.28
C ILE A 25 -4.71 -3.69 -0.77
N CYS A 26 -4.20 -3.35 -1.97
CA CYS A 26 -4.61 -2.15 -2.70
C CYS A 26 -6.04 -2.34 -3.23
N ALA A 27 -7.01 -1.86 -2.49
CA ALA A 27 -8.43 -1.97 -2.79
C ALA A 27 -8.93 -0.72 -3.50
N ASN A 28 -9.71 -0.91 -4.57
CA ASN A 28 -10.25 0.17 -5.39
C ASN A 28 -11.76 0.39 -5.21
N SER A 29 -12.35 -0.28 -4.24
CA SER A 29 -13.76 -0.16 -3.88
C SER A 29 -14.02 -0.79 -2.51
N VAL A 30 -15.20 -0.52 -1.95
CA VAL A 30 -15.66 -1.17 -0.70
C VAL A 30 -15.75 -2.68 -0.87
N GLU A 31 -16.23 -3.16 -2.02
CA GLU A 31 -16.32 -4.58 -2.35
C GLU A 31 -14.93 -5.22 -2.36
N SER A 32 -13.93 -4.52 -2.92
CA SER A 32 -12.54 -4.98 -2.89
C SER A 32 -11.97 -5.02 -1.46
N CYS A 33 -12.34 -4.08 -0.59
CA CYS A 33 -11.99 -4.13 0.84
C CYS A 33 -12.55 -5.37 1.53
N LEU A 34 -13.82 -5.70 1.28
CA LEU A 34 -14.47 -6.88 1.85
C LEU A 34 -13.86 -8.18 1.33
N ALA A 35 -13.57 -8.25 0.03
CA ALA A 35 -12.88 -9.40 -0.57
C ALA A 35 -11.47 -9.58 0.02
N ALA A 36 -10.75 -8.49 0.26
CA ALA A 36 -9.45 -8.53 0.92
C ALA A 36 -9.55 -9.07 2.36
N GLN A 37 -10.54 -8.61 3.13
CA GLN A 37 -10.81 -9.11 4.48
C GLN A 37 -11.16 -10.60 4.46
N GLU A 38 -12.03 -11.04 3.55
CA GLU A 38 -12.36 -12.46 3.37
C GLU A 38 -11.14 -13.29 2.97
N GLY A 39 -10.24 -12.72 2.17
CA GLY A 39 -8.97 -13.32 1.76
C GLY A 39 -7.93 -13.42 2.87
N GLY A 40 -8.18 -12.81 4.03
CA GLY A 40 -7.28 -12.84 5.19
C GLY A 40 -6.25 -11.72 5.21
N ALA A 41 -6.48 -10.60 4.52
CA ALA A 41 -5.63 -9.42 4.61
C ALA A 41 -5.63 -8.82 6.02
N ASN A 42 -4.45 -8.36 6.47
CA ASN A 42 -4.33 -7.62 7.74
C ASN A 42 -4.78 -6.17 7.60
N ARG A 43 -4.61 -5.61 6.39
CA ARG A 43 -4.83 -4.20 6.08
C ARG A 43 -5.28 -4.05 4.64
N VAL A 44 -6.05 -3.03 4.38
CA VAL A 44 -6.33 -2.53 3.03
C VAL A 44 -5.79 -1.12 2.89
N GLU A 45 -5.29 -0.78 1.70
CA GLU A 45 -5.12 0.59 1.26
C GLU A 45 -6.26 0.92 0.29
N LEU A 46 -7.21 1.74 0.73
CA LEU A 46 -8.34 2.16 -0.10
C LEU A 46 -7.92 3.30 -1.02
N CYS A 47 -8.09 3.10 -2.32
CA CYS A 47 -7.69 4.01 -3.38
C CYS A 47 -8.84 4.24 -4.36
N ALA A 48 -8.99 5.47 -4.85
CA ALA A 48 -9.68 5.75 -6.12
C ALA A 48 -8.66 5.90 -7.27
N GLY A 49 -9.09 6.19 -8.48
CA GLY A 49 -8.22 6.57 -9.59
C GLY A 49 -7.06 5.61 -9.87
N ILE A 50 -7.31 4.31 -9.89
CA ILE A 50 -6.27 3.30 -10.08
C ILE A 50 -5.47 3.47 -11.38
N PRO A 51 -6.08 3.85 -12.53
CA PRO A 51 -5.32 4.12 -13.75
C PRO A 51 -4.29 5.25 -13.59
N GLU A 52 -4.51 6.15 -12.64
CA GLU A 52 -3.61 7.26 -12.29
C GLU A 52 -2.58 6.90 -11.20
N GLY A 53 -2.58 5.65 -10.76
CA GLY A 53 -1.71 5.15 -9.70
C GLY A 53 -2.27 5.28 -8.29
N GLY A 54 -3.57 5.53 -8.16
CA GLY A 54 -4.27 5.71 -6.89
C GLY A 54 -4.36 7.19 -6.48
N THR A 55 -5.57 7.62 -6.13
CA THR A 55 -5.89 8.96 -5.58
C THR A 55 -6.79 8.81 -4.37
N THR A 56 -7.00 9.91 -3.62
CA THR A 56 -7.86 9.90 -2.44
C THR A 56 -9.28 9.46 -2.82
N PRO A 57 -9.85 8.45 -2.14
CA PRO A 57 -11.23 8.02 -2.37
C PRO A 57 -12.24 9.02 -1.82
N SER A 58 -13.50 8.89 -2.24
CA SER A 58 -14.57 9.77 -1.77
C SER A 58 -14.90 9.55 -0.29
N TYR A 59 -15.46 10.58 0.36
CA TYR A 59 -16.01 10.48 1.72
C TYR A 59 -16.94 9.29 1.90
N GLY A 60 -17.87 9.09 0.95
CA GLY A 60 -18.84 7.99 1.02
C GLY A 60 -18.17 6.63 1.01
N GLU A 61 -17.15 6.47 0.19
CA GLU A 61 -16.40 5.22 0.09
C GLU A 61 -15.62 4.91 1.36
N ILE A 62 -14.89 5.90 1.91
CA ILE A 62 -14.16 5.74 3.18
C ILE A 62 -15.11 5.39 4.32
N LYS A 63 -16.23 6.12 4.44
CA LYS A 63 -17.23 5.93 5.50
C LYS A 63 -17.87 4.54 5.45
N VAL A 64 -18.23 4.06 4.26
CA VAL A 64 -18.84 2.74 4.09
C VAL A 64 -17.82 1.63 4.33
N ALA A 65 -16.59 1.77 3.81
CA ALA A 65 -15.52 0.82 4.09
C ALA A 65 -15.23 0.73 5.59
N ARG A 66 -15.09 1.86 6.31
CA ARG A 66 -14.86 1.86 7.76
C ARG A 66 -15.97 1.16 8.53
N LYS A 67 -17.21 1.36 8.12
CA LYS A 67 -18.38 0.71 8.77
C LYS A 67 -18.36 -0.81 8.64
N LEU A 68 -17.88 -1.34 7.51
CA LEU A 68 -17.99 -2.75 7.17
C LEU A 68 -16.72 -3.57 7.50
N LEU A 69 -15.58 -2.92 7.62
CA LEU A 69 -14.34 -3.60 8.00
C LEU A 69 -14.27 -3.77 9.52
N ASP A 70 -14.31 -5.02 9.99
CA ASP A 70 -14.28 -5.37 11.42
C ASP A 70 -13.02 -6.11 11.86
N LYS A 71 -12.27 -6.70 10.92
CA LYS A 71 -11.08 -7.52 11.18
C LYS A 71 -9.83 -7.01 10.48
N THR A 72 -10.01 -6.15 9.49
CA THR A 72 -8.92 -5.64 8.63
C THR A 72 -8.77 -4.14 8.85
N LEU A 73 -7.55 -3.69 9.06
CA LEU A 73 -7.24 -2.27 9.21
C LEU A 73 -7.51 -1.51 7.91
N LEU A 74 -8.08 -0.32 8.02
CA LEU A 74 -8.34 0.57 6.90
C LEU A 74 -7.26 1.66 6.85
N HIS A 75 -6.43 1.65 5.83
CA HIS A 75 -5.60 2.76 5.42
C HIS A 75 -6.17 3.44 4.19
N VAL A 76 -6.00 4.75 4.09
CA VAL A 76 -6.53 5.56 2.99
C VAL A 76 -5.38 6.31 2.34
N ILE A 77 -5.28 6.22 1.00
CA ILE A 77 -4.32 7.03 0.27
C ILE A 77 -4.76 8.49 0.27
N ILE A 78 -3.84 9.37 0.61
CA ILE A 78 -4.00 10.81 0.57
C ILE A 78 -3.13 11.35 -0.57
N ARG A 79 -3.71 11.39 -1.75
CA ARG A 79 -3.04 11.81 -2.98
C ARG A 79 -4.04 12.58 -3.85
N PRO A 80 -3.88 13.91 -3.98
CA PRO A 80 -4.91 14.77 -4.57
C PRO A 80 -5.09 14.59 -6.08
N ARG A 81 -4.10 14.05 -6.77
CA ARG A 81 -4.09 13.81 -8.23
C ARG A 81 -3.08 12.75 -8.65
N GLY A 82 -3.21 12.26 -9.86
CA GLY A 82 -2.17 11.49 -10.56
C GLY A 82 -0.93 12.32 -10.91
N GLY A 83 0.02 11.71 -11.61
CA GLY A 83 1.26 12.34 -12.05
C GLY A 83 2.37 12.32 -10.99
N ASP A 84 3.08 13.44 -10.85
CA ASP A 84 4.21 13.59 -9.91
C ASP A 84 3.78 13.77 -8.45
N PHE A 85 4.74 14.06 -7.58
CA PHE A 85 4.54 14.22 -6.14
C PHE A 85 5.02 15.59 -5.63
N LEU A 86 5.20 16.56 -6.55
CA LEU A 86 5.44 17.95 -6.24
C LEU A 86 4.09 18.69 -6.18
N TYR A 87 3.65 19.03 -4.99
CA TYR A 87 2.33 19.59 -4.76
C TYR A 87 2.35 21.09 -4.50
N THR A 88 1.30 21.77 -4.98
CA THR A 88 1.05 23.19 -4.68
C THR A 88 0.55 23.36 -3.24
N PRO A 89 0.63 24.56 -2.65
CA PRO A 89 0.06 24.83 -1.33
C PRO A 89 -1.42 24.44 -1.20
N LEU A 90 -2.24 24.64 -2.26
CA LEU A 90 -3.65 24.25 -2.25
C LEU A 90 -3.85 22.73 -2.30
N GLU A 91 -2.96 22.00 -2.95
CA GLU A 91 -2.98 20.52 -2.93
C GLU A 91 -2.61 19.98 -1.54
N ILE A 92 -1.63 20.59 -0.87
CA ILE A 92 -1.28 20.25 0.51
C ILE A 92 -2.45 20.54 1.47
N GLU A 93 -3.11 21.71 1.34
CA GLU A 93 -4.30 22.03 2.13
C GLU A 93 -5.42 20.99 1.95
N ARG A 94 -5.67 20.55 0.70
CA ARG A 94 -6.63 19.45 0.43
C ARG A 94 -6.22 18.15 1.12
N MET A 95 -4.94 17.79 1.08
CA MET A 95 -4.43 16.60 1.76
C MET A 95 -4.62 16.68 3.28
N GLU A 96 -4.43 17.85 3.87
CA GLU A 96 -4.69 18.08 5.30
C GLU A 96 -6.16 17.87 5.66
N GLU A 97 -7.09 18.42 4.85
CA GLU A 97 -8.53 18.22 5.06
C GLU A 97 -8.94 16.74 4.92
N ASP A 98 -8.38 16.04 3.94
CA ASP A 98 -8.61 14.60 3.76
C ASP A 98 -8.10 13.79 4.98
N ILE A 99 -6.96 14.16 5.57
CA ILE A 99 -6.44 13.54 6.80
C ILE A 99 -7.36 13.82 8.00
N ARG A 100 -7.83 15.07 8.17
CA ARG A 100 -8.80 15.41 9.23
C ARG A 100 -10.06 14.57 9.12
N LEU A 101 -10.58 14.44 7.90
CA LEU A 101 -11.73 13.59 7.62
C LEU A 101 -11.49 12.12 7.99
N CYS A 102 -10.34 11.57 7.61
CA CYS A 102 -9.95 10.20 7.97
C CYS A 102 -9.91 9.99 9.49
N ARG A 103 -9.39 10.97 10.24
CA ARG A 103 -9.38 10.92 11.71
C ARG A 103 -10.80 10.93 12.29
N GLU A 104 -11.68 11.81 11.82
CA GLU A 104 -13.07 11.88 12.24
C GLU A 104 -13.84 10.57 11.98
N LEU A 105 -13.53 9.90 10.87
CA LEU A 105 -14.14 8.62 10.49
C LEU A 105 -13.54 7.42 11.23
N GLY A 106 -12.46 7.60 12.01
CA GLY A 106 -11.78 6.51 12.72
C GLY A 106 -11.04 5.56 11.79
N VAL A 107 -10.42 6.09 10.73
CA VAL A 107 -9.51 5.35 9.85
C VAL A 107 -8.24 4.98 10.61
N ASP A 108 -7.68 3.79 10.36
CA ASP A 108 -6.53 3.28 11.10
C ASP A 108 -5.18 3.84 10.63
N GLY A 109 -5.12 4.33 9.39
CA GLY A 109 -3.90 4.90 8.84
C GLY A 109 -4.10 5.67 7.55
N VAL A 110 -3.11 6.47 7.18
CA VAL A 110 -3.05 7.21 5.93
C VAL A 110 -1.77 6.93 5.18
N VAL A 111 -1.82 7.08 3.86
CA VAL A 111 -0.69 6.81 2.97
C VAL A 111 -0.40 8.08 2.18
N ILE A 112 0.78 8.66 2.40
CA ILE A 112 1.17 9.99 1.91
C ILE A 112 2.53 9.94 1.21
N GLY A 113 2.95 11.06 0.62
CA GLY A 113 4.31 11.24 0.08
C GLY A 113 4.41 12.45 -0.82
N CYS A 114 5.19 13.45 -0.41
CA CYS A 114 5.48 14.66 -1.14
C CYS A 114 6.97 14.73 -1.44
N LEU A 115 7.32 15.13 -2.66
CA LEU A 115 8.69 15.35 -3.10
C LEU A 115 8.89 16.81 -3.52
N THR A 116 10.13 17.28 -3.45
CA THR A 116 10.56 18.56 -4.00
C THR A 116 10.78 18.47 -5.52
N GLU A 117 11.03 19.59 -6.17
CA GLU A 117 11.38 19.65 -7.60
C GLU A 117 12.67 18.86 -7.94
N ASP A 118 13.59 18.71 -6.98
CA ASP A 118 14.82 17.94 -7.12
C ASP A 118 14.66 16.44 -6.80
N GLY A 119 13.40 16.00 -6.51
CA GLY A 119 13.12 14.60 -6.15
C GLY A 119 13.58 14.22 -4.73
N GLU A 120 13.82 15.18 -3.86
CA GLU A 120 14.05 14.93 -2.44
C GLU A 120 12.72 14.82 -1.67
N VAL A 121 12.74 14.22 -0.48
CA VAL A 121 11.57 14.22 0.40
C VAL A 121 11.27 15.66 0.84
N ASP A 122 10.06 16.16 0.56
CA ASP A 122 9.64 17.46 1.06
C ASP A 122 9.38 17.40 2.55
N MET A 123 10.40 17.77 3.33
CA MET A 123 10.40 17.67 4.79
C MET A 123 9.35 18.54 5.45
N GLU A 124 9.04 19.71 4.88
CA GLU A 124 8.04 20.62 5.45
C GLU A 124 6.63 20.10 5.24
N ALA A 125 6.27 19.79 3.98
CA ALA A 125 4.95 19.29 3.65
C ALA A 125 4.66 17.96 4.36
N ASN A 126 5.58 16.99 4.27
CA ASN A 126 5.36 15.68 4.91
C ASN A 126 5.29 15.78 6.43
N ARG A 127 6.07 16.65 7.09
CA ARG A 127 5.99 16.85 8.55
C ARG A 127 4.60 17.31 8.97
N ARG A 128 4.02 18.30 8.29
CA ARG A 128 2.67 18.79 8.55
C ARG A 128 1.64 17.67 8.44
N LEU A 129 1.72 16.85 7.38
CA LEU A 129 0.80 15.73 7.17
C LEU A 129 0.97 14.64 8.22
N VAL A 130 2.20 14.30 8.62
CA VAL A 130 2.49 13.30 9.65
C VAL A 130 2.00 13.77 11.02
N GLU A 131 2.30 15.01 11.40
CA GLU A 131 1.85 15.60 12.68
C GLU A 131 0.33 15.59 12.78
N LEU A 132 -0.35 15.98 11.71
CA LEU A 132 -1.81 15.95 11.64
C LEU A 132 -2.38 14.52 11.76
N ALA A 133 -1.77 13.55 11.07
CA ALA A 133 -2.19 12.15 11.14
C ALA A 133 -1.95 11.54 12.53
N LYS A 134 -0.84 11.89 13.20
CA LYS A 134 -0.51 11.43 14.55
C LYS A 134 -1.30 12.15 15.63
N GLY A 135 -1.96 13.26 15.33
CA GLY A 135 -2.83 13.98 16.27
C GLY A 135 -2.10 14.86 17.27
N TYR A 136 -0.89 15.31 16.96
CA TYR A 136 -0.11 16.16 17.86
C TYR A 136 -0.69 17.57 18.02
N ASP A 137 -1.47 18.08 17.05
CA ASP A 137 -1.95 19.46 17.01
C ASP A 137 -3.41 19.68 17.45
N GLU A 138 -4.20 18.64 17.72
CA GLU A 138 -5.62 18.82 17.98
C GLU A 138 -6.08 18.23 19.31
N GLN A 139 -6.60 19.11 20.16
CA GLN A 139 -7.62 18.70 21.15
C GLN A 139 -8.92 18.40 20.38
N ALA A 140 -9.45 17.21 20.56
CA ALA A 140 -10.73 16.81 19.96
C ALA A 140 -11.80 17.87 20.24
N LYS A 141 -12.47 18.39 19.20
CA LYS A 141 -13.51 19.43 19.30
C LYS A 141 -14.71 19.02 20.18
N ASP A 142 -14.87 17.73 20.45
CA ASP A 142 -15.99 17.13 21.19
C ASP A 142 -15.55 16.33 22.43
N GLY A 143 -14.30 16.47 22.87
CA GLY A 143 -13.76 15.78 24.04
C GLY A 143 -13.42 14.31 23.83
N LYS A 144 -13.49 13.79 22.60
CA LYS A 144 -13.01 12.44 22.27
C LYS A 144 -11.51 12.46 22.04
N GLU A 145 -10.83 11.50 22.61
CA GLU A 145 -9.42 11.22 22.33
C GLU A 145 -9.32 10.60 20.93
N LEU A 146 -8.79 11.37 19.98
CA LEU A 146 -8.53 10.85 18.63
C LEU A 146 -7.27 9.97 18.68
N LYS A 147 -7.40 8.73 18.21
CA LYS A 147 -6.26 7.82 18.14
C LYS A 147 -5.29 8.27 17.06
N PRO A 148 -3.98 8.22 17.32
CA PRO A 148 -2.98 8.42 16.28
C PRO A 148 -3.18 7.44 15.14
N MET A 149 -3.18 7.94 13.90
CA MET A 149 -3.21 7.08 12.71
C MET A 149 -1.80 6.61 12.35
N SER A 150 -1.70 5.40 11.79
CA SER A 150 -0.47 4.93 11.17
C SER A 150 -0.18 5.70 9.89
N VAL A 151 1.09 6.00 9.62
CA VAL A 151 1.50 6.73 8.41
C VAL A 151 2.42 5.88 7.57
N THR A 152 2.02 5.62 6.33
CA THR A 152 2.84 4.98 5.31
C THR A 152 3.31 6.02 4.31
N PHE A 153 4.62 6.09 4.03
CA PHE A 153 5.14 6.84 2.90
C PHE A 153 5.01 5.97 1.64
N HIS A 154 4.23 6.42 0.66
CA HIS A 154 3.92 5.63 -0.53
C HIS A 154 5.04 5.61 -1.57
N ARG A 155 4.73 5.11 -2.77
CA ARG A 155 5.68 4.95 -3.87
C ARG A 155 6.25 6.26 -4.46
N ALA A 156 5.98 7.42 -3.87
CA ALA A 156 6.82 8.61 -4.11
C ALA A 156 8.29 8.30 -3.77
N PHE A 157 8.54 7.39 -2.81
CA PHE A 157 9.87 6.86 -2.53
C PHE A 157 10.59 6.30 -3.76
N ASP A 158 9.85 5.61 -4.63
CA ASP A 158 10.41 5.04 -5.86
C ASP A 158 10.81 6.10 -6.91
N ARG A 159 10.40 7.35 -6.71
CA ARG A 159 10.77 8.53 -7.50
C ARG A 159 11.80 9.43 -6.82
N ALA A 160 12.20 9.12 -5.60
CA ALA A 160 13.22 9.90 -4.89
C ALA A 160 14.58 9.78 -5.57
N ALA A 161 15.30 10.92 -5.65
CA ALA A 161 16.61 11.00 -6.31
C ALA A 161 17.68 10.17 -5.59
N ASN A 162 17.60 10.08 -4.26
CA ASN A 162 18.54 9.28 -3.44
C ASN A 162 17.75 8.45 -2.43
N PRO A 163 17.62 7.12 -2.62
CA PRO A 163 16.82 6.26 -1.76
C PRO A 163 17.36 6.14 -0.33
N GLN A 164 18.69 6.20 -0.12
CA GLN A 164 19.28 6.12 1.21
C GLN A 164 18.99 7.39 2.02
N LYS A 165 19.12 8.58 1.39
CA LYS A 165 18.74 9.85 2.02
C LYS A 165 17.24 9.88 2.31
N ALA A 166 16.42 9.48 1.35
CA ALA A 166 14.97 9.43 1.52
C ALA A 166 14.54 8.49 2.66
N LEU A 167 15.20 7.35 2.85
CA LEU A 167 14.97 6.44 3.97
C LEU A 167 15.19 7.17 5.32
N GLU A 168 16.31 7.87 5.50
CA GLU A 168 16.62 8.59 6.74
C GLU A 168 15.67 9.77 6.97
N ASP A 169 15.35 10.52 5.92
CA ASP A 169 14.40 11.63 5.99
C ASP A 169 13.02 11.13 6.48
N ILE A 170 12.50 10.04 5.90
CA ILE A 170 11.19 9.47 6.24
C ILE A 170 11.18 8.88 7.65
N ILE A 171 12.27 8.25 8.08
CA ILE A 171 12.43 7.81 9.47
C ILE A 171 12.36 9.01 10.42
N SER A 172 13.06 10.10 10.10
CA SER A 172 13.09 11.31 10.93
C SER A 172 11.74 12.02 11.03
N LEU A 173 10.88 11.86 10.02
CA LEU A 173 9.50 12.35 10.01
C LEU A 173 8.57 11.56 10.93
N GLY A 174 8.96 10.36 11.36
CA GLY A 174 8.14 9.49 12.20
C GLY A 174 7.08 8.70 11.44
N CYS A 175 7.27 8.45 10.15
CA CYS A 175 6.46 7.48 9.41
C CYS A 175 6.65 6.07 9.96
N ASP A 176 5.58 5.26 9.92
CA ASP A 176 5.63 3.88 10.42
C ASP A 176 6.17 2.89 9.37
N ARG A 177 5.97 3.19 8.07
CA ARG A 177 6.41 2.32 6.97
C ARG A 177 6.69 3.07 5.68
N ILE A 178 7.42 2.40 4.79
CA ILE A 178 7.67 2.84 3.41
C ILE A 178 7.17 1.75 2.47
N LEU A 179 6.25 2.10 1.57
CA LEU A 179 5.83 1.26 0.45
C LEU A 179 6.76 1.52 -0.74
N THR A 180 7.47 0.50 -1.19
CA THR A 180 8.45 0.62 -2.27
C THR A 180 8.55 -0.65 -3.12
N SER A 181 8.90 -0.47 -4.37
CA SER A 181 9.30 -1.54 -5.31
C SER A 181 10.82 -1.64 -5.49
N GLY A 182 11.60 -0.96 -4.64
CA GLY A 182 13.06 -0.85 -4.82
C GLY A 182 13.44 -0.01 -6.04
N GLN A 183 12.66 1.05 -6.32
CA GLN A 183 12.84 1.97 -7.46
C GLN A 183 12.81 1.26 -8.83
N GLN A 184 12.16 0.10 -8.90
CA GLN A 184 11.97 -0.64 -10.15
C GLN A 184 10.48 -0.70 -10.53
N PRO A 185 10.14 -1.04 -11.78
CA PRO A 185 8.75 -1.21 -12.20
C PRO A 185 7.98 -2.23 -11.35
N LYS A 186 8.65 -3.29 -10.86
CA LYS A 186 8.07 -4.32 -9.99
C LYS A 186 9.00 -4.64 -8.83
N ALA A 187 8.42 -4.99 -7.68
CA ALA A 187 9.19 -5.35 -6.48
C ALA A 187 10.18 -6.50 -6.70
N VAL A 188 9.81 -7.51 -7.50
CA VAL A 188 10.69 -8.63 -7.83
C VAL A 188 11.94 -8.20 -8.61
N GLU A 189 11.87 -7.11 -9.35
CA GLU A 189 12.99 -6.52 -10.09
C GLU A 189 13.87 -5.65 -9.19
N GLY A 190 13.30 -5.13 -8.09
CA GLY A 190 13.95 -4.24 -7.14
C GLY A 190 14.54 -4.92 -5.89
N VAL A 191 14.62 -6.25 -5.86
CA VAL A 191 15.04 -7.01 -4.65
C VAL A 191 16.42 -6.61 -4.12
N ALA A 192 17.35 -6.18 -4.97
CA ALA A 192 18.67 -5.73 -4.55
C ALA A 192 18.56 -4.50 -3.64
N LEU A 193 17.91 -3.42 -4.11
CA LEU A 193 17.71 -2.21 -3.32
C LEU A 193 16.77 -2.46 -2.11
N LEU A 194 15.74 -3.29 -2.27
CA LEU A 194 14.86 -3.67 -1.14
C LEU A 194 15.66 -4.34 -0.01
N SER A 195 16.62 -5.22 -0.33
CA SER A 195 17.49 -5.86 0.65
C SER A 195 18.42 -4.85 1.33
N GLU A 196 19.04 -3.95 0.58
CA GLU A 196 19.89 -2.88 1.11
C GLU A 196 19.11 -1.96 2.06
N LEU A 197 17.92 -1.52 1.65
CA LEU A 197 17.05 -0.67 2.47
C LEU A 197 16.59 -1.39 3.74
N LYS A 198 16.29 -2.69 3.67
CA LYS A 198 15.94 -3.50 4.84
C LYS A 198 17.07 -3.53 5.86
N GLN A 199 18.31 -3.69 5.40
CA GLN A 199 19.48 -3.65 6.26
C GLN A 199 19.71 -2.25 6.85
N ALA A 200 19.66 -1.20 6.01
CA ALA A 200 19.85 0.18 6.43
C ALA A 200 18.76 0.65 7.41
N ALA A 201 17.52 0.24 7.21
CA ALA A 201 16.41 0.55 8.11
C ALA A 201 16.64 0.01 9.53
N ALA A 202 17.30 -1.14 9.67
CA ALA A 202 17.68 -1.74 10.95
C ALA A 202 16.52 -1.79 11.97
N GLY A 203 15.29 -2.04 11.52
CA GLY A 203 14.09 -2.08 12.35
C GLY A 203 13.52 -0.72 12.77
N ARG A 204 14.11 0.40 12.36
CA ARG A 204 13.64 1.76 12.68
C ARG A 204 12.35 2.16 11.93
N ILE A 205 12.09 1.51 10.80
CA ILE A 205 10.89 1.68 9.99
C ILE A 205 10.56 0.38 9.30
N ILE A 206 9.28 0.14 9.00
CA ILE A 206 8.82 -1.04 8.30
C ILE A 206 8.98 -0.83 6.80
N LEU A 207 9.58 -1.81 6.08
CA LEU A 207 9.53 -1.85 4.64
C LEU A 207 8.35 -2.70 4.19
N LEU A 208 7.51 -2.13 3.35
CA LEU A 208 6.35 -2.74 2.72
C LEU A 208 6.66 -2.94 1.24
N ALA A 209 6.99 -4.17 0.84
CA ALA A 209 7.30 -4.47 -0.56
C ALA A 209 6.03 -4.48 -1.41
N GLY A 210 5.98 -3.66 -2.46
CA GLY A 210 4.79 -3.54 -3.29
C GLY A 210 5.09 -3.25 -4.74
N CYS A 211 4.05 -3.28 -5.55
CA CYS A 211 4.02 -3.25 -7.01
C CYS A 211 4.37 -4.59 -7.67
N GLY A 212 3.35 -5.19 -8.28
CA GLY A 212 3.48 -6.43 -9.02
C GLY A 212 3.71 -7.68 -8.15
N VAL A 213 3.55 -7.58 -6.83
CA VAL A 213 3.56 -8.73 -5.92
C VAL A 213 2.31 -9.57 -6.17
N ASN A 214 2.49 -10.87 -6.29
CA ASN A 214 1.42 -11.84 -6.55
C ASN A 214 1.83 -13.24 -6.09
N GLU A 215 0.95 -14.22 -6.31
CA GLU A 215 1.12 -15.62 -5.95
C GLU A 215 2.38 -16.28 -6.51
N ASP A 216 2.88 -15.82 -7.67
CA ASP A 216 4.02 -16.43 -8.36
C ASP A 216 5.38 -15.90 -7.87
N ASN A 217 5.43 -14.72 -7.24
CA ASN A 217 6.69 -14.06 -6.94
C ASN A 217 6.89 -13.64 -5.47
N ILE A 218 5.85 -13.69 -4.63
CA ILE A 218 5.95 -13.24 -3.24
C ILE A 218 7.02 -14.01 -2.45
N ARG A 219 7.15 -15.32 -2.67
CA ARG A 219 8.18 -16.15 -2.03
C ARG A 219 9.58 -15.77 -2.50
N THR A 220 9.77 -15.51 -3.78
CA THR A 220 11.05 -15.07 -4.35
C THR A 220 11.49 -13.74 -3.75
N ILE A 221 10.55 -12.79 -3.57
CA ILE A 221 10.84 -11.50 -2.94
C ILE A 221 11.26 -11.70 -1.48
N PHE A 222 10.56 -12.56 -0.73
CA PHE A 222 10.91 -12.88 0.65
C PHE A 222 12.30 -13.49 0.76
N ASP A 223 12.57 -14.53 -0.02
CA ASP A 223 13.85 -15.26 0.02
C ASP A 223 15.04 -14.33 -0.30
N ALA A 224 14.83 -13.31 -1.15
CA ALA A 224 15.87 -12.34 -1.52
C ALA A 224 16.03 -11.20 -0.52
N THR A 225 14.99 -10.81 0.23
CA THR A 225 14.99 -9.56 1.00
C THR A 225 14.76 -9.72 2.49
N GLY A 226 14.10 -10.81 2.92
CA GLY A 226 13.65 -10.98 4.30
C GLY A 226 12.63 -9.93 4.75
N ILE A 227 11.90 -9.30 3.83
CA ILE A 227 10.82 -8.36 4.16
C ILE A 227 9.58 -9.14 4.59
N HIS A 228 8.88 -8.67 5.62
CA HIS A 228 7.73 -9.34 6.23
C HIS A 228 6.38 -8.66 5.94
N GLU A 229 6.36 -7.48 5.31
CA GLU A 229 5.11 -6.82 4.91
C GLU A 229 5.02 -6.68 3.39
N TYR A 230 3.86 -7.04 2.84
CA TYR A 230 3.62 -7.09 1.39
C TYR A 230 2.38 -6.33 1.01
N HIS A 231 2.47 -5.58 -0.10
CA HIS A 231 1.37 -4.83 -0.70
C HIS A 231 1.09 -5.34 -2.11
N PHE A 232 -0.15 -5.76 -2.35
CA PHE A 232 -0.59 -6.26 -3.66
C PHE A 232 -2.08 -6.03 -3.88
N SER A 233 -2.58 -6.27 -5.08
CA SER A 233 -3.98 -5.98 -5.42
C SER A 233 -4.86 -7.20 -5.58
N ALA A 234 -4.29 -8.34 -5.98
CA ALA A 234 -5.01 -9.58 -6.29
C ALA A 234 -6.26 -9.37 -7.18
N ARG A 235 -6.18 -8.43 -8.15
CA ARG A 235 -7.32 -8.04 -8.98
C ARG A 235 -7.64 -9.07 -10.05
N VAL A 236 -8.94 -9.17 -10.33
CA VAL A 236 -9.51 -9.85 -11.49
C VAL A 236 -10.47 -8.89 -12.19
N ASN A 237 -10.69 -9.06 -13.49
CA ASN A 237 -11.68 -8.29 -14.22
C ASN A 237 -13.04 -9.01 -14.15
N VAL A 238 -14.08 -8.29 -13.74
CA VAL A 238 -15.45 -8.77 -13.67
C VAL A 238 -16.27 -8.05 -14.73
N PRO A 239 -16.95 -8.79 -15.64
CA PRO A 239 -17.80 -8.18 -16.64
C PRO A 239 -18.94 -7.36 -16.05
N SER A 240 -19.28 -6.26 -16.73
CA SER A 240 -20.44 -5.46 -16.38
C SER A 240 -21.73 -6.31 -16.45
N LYS A 241 -22.64 -6.08 -15.51
CA LYS A 241 -23.98 -6.67 -15.52
C LYS A 241 -24.98 -5.86 -16.36
N MET A 242 -24.57 -4.76 -16.95
CA MET A 242 -25.43 -3.99 -17.84
C MET A 242 -25.76 -4.80 -19.09
N LYS A 243 -27.06 -4.90 -19.41
CA LYS A 243 -27.54 -5.62 -20.61
C LYS A 243 -27.38 -4.80 -21.90
N GLN A 244 -27.32 -3.48 -21.77
CA GLN A 244 -27.18 -2.55 -22.90
C GLN A 244 -25.95 -1.68 -22.64
N LEU A 245 -24.94 -1.84 -23.46
CA LEU A 245 -23.71 -1.03 -23.45
C LEU A 245 -23.55 -0.37 -24.81
N ASN A 246 -23.41 0.97 -24.83
CA ASN A 246 -23.02 1.68 -26.04
C ASN A 246 -21.50 1.81 -26.06
N THR A 247 -20.83 0.90 -26.73
CA THR A 247 -19.36 0.84 -26.81
C THR A 247 -18.76 1.88 -27.79
N ASN A 248 -19.59 2.70 -28.44
CA ASN A 248 -19.12 3.76 -29.33
C ASN A 248 -18.84 5.08 -28.58
N VAL A 249 -19.16 5.15 -27.30
CA VAL A 249 -18.98 6.35 -26.44
C VAL A 249 -18.13 5.97 -25.25
N TYR A 250 -17.00 6.62 -25.10
CA TYR A 250 -16.12 6.48 -23.94
C TYR A 250 -16.38 7.60 -22.94
N MET A 251 -16.47 7.28 -21.65
CA MET A 251 -16.56 8.26 -20.56
C MET A 251 -15.17 8.66 -20.05
N GLY A 252 -14.20 7.74 -20.18
CA GLY A 252 -12.80 7.97 -19.84
C GLY A 252 -11.92 8.15 -21.09
N ALA A 253 -10.70 7.63 -21.04
CA ALA A 253 -9.79 7.67 -22.18
C ALA A 253 -10.33 6.85 -23.36
N GLU A 254 -10.07 7.32 -24.57
CA GLU A 254 -10.45 6.58 -25.80
C GLU A 254 -9.81 5.19 -25.78
N GLY A 255 -10.61 4.18 -26.06
CA GLY A 255 -10.19 2.77 -26.06
C GLY A 255 -10.11 2.13 -24.66
N ALA A 256 -10.51 2.83 -23.59
CA ALA A 256 -10.62 2.21 -22.27
C ALA A 256 -11.68 1.11 -22.25
N ASP A 257 -11.38 0.00 -21.58
CA ASP A 257 -12.36 -1.05 -21.34
C ASP A 257 -13.32 -0.64 -20.22
N GLU A 258 -14.49 -0.15 -20.60
CA GLU A 258 -15.57 0.23 -19.68
C GLU A 258 -16.60 -0.91 -19.49
N SER A 259 -16.36 -2.06 -20.12
CA SER A 259 -17.23 -3.24 -20.01
C SER A 259 -16.84 -4.17 -18.86
N ASN A 260 -15.67 -3.99 -18.29
CA ASN A 260 -15.16 -4.76 -17.16
C ASN A 260 -14.77 -3.84 -16.01
N SER A 261 -14.94 -4.34 -14.79
CA SER A 261 -14.49 -3.66 -13.57
C SER A 261 -13.41 -4.49 -12.88
N PRO A 262 -12.23 -3.92 -12.61
CA PRO A 262 -11.22 -4.59 -11.81
C PRO A 262 -11.67 -4.63 -10.35
N VAL A 263 -11.69 -5.83 -9.74
CA VAL A 263 -12.03 -6.03 -8.33
C VAL A 263 -11.03 -6.98 -7.68
N THR A 264 -10.81 -6.85 -6.37
CA THR A 264 -9.99 -7.79 -5.62
C THR A 264 -10.70 -9.15 -5.51
N SER A 265 -9.96 -10.23 -5.72
CA SER A 265 -10.40 -11.62 -5.53
C SER A 265 -9.93 -12.14 -4.18
N ALA A 266 -10.86 -12.52 -3.31
CA ALA A 266 -10.54 -13.15 -2.02
C ALA A 266 -9.70 -14.42 -2.20
N GLU A 267 -10.00 -15.20 -3.24
CA GLU A 267 -9.25 -16.45 -3.54
C GLU A 267 -7.80 -16.15 -3.92
N ARG A 268 -7.54 -15.14 -4.77
CA ARG A 268 -6.17 -14.75 -5.11
C ARG A 268 -5.41 -14.17 -3.91
N VAL A 269 -6.10 -13.47 -2.99
CA VAL A 269 -5.49 -13.02 -1.74
C VAL A 269 -5.05 -14.23 -0.91
N LYS A 270 -5.93 -15.21 -0.70
CA LYS A 270 -5.61 -16.47 0.01
C LYS A 270 -4.45 -17.21 -0.64
N GLN A 271 -4.46 -17.34 -1.98
CA GLN A 271 -3.41 -18.04 -2.72
C GLN A 271 -2.06 -17.34 -2.59
N THR A 272 -2.04 -16.00 -2.71
CA THR A 272 -0.79 -15.23 -2.56
C THR A 272 -0.20 -15.41 -1.16
N ILE A 273 -1.04 -15.36 -0.13
CA ILE A 273 -0.62 -15.60 1.26
C ILE A 273 -0.10 -17.03 1.44
N ALA A 274 -0.83 -18.03 0.93
CA ALA A 274 -0.45 -19.44 1.06
C ALA A 274 0.89 -19.73 0.37
N ASN A 275 1.13 -19.17 -0.82
CA ASN A 275 2.38 -19.38 -1.55
C ASN A 275 3.62 -18.76 -0.87
N LEU A 276 3.44 -17.81 0.04
CA LEU A 276 4.52 -17.33 0.89
C LEU A 276 4.77 -18.28 2.05
N LEU A 277 3.70 -18.76 2.68
CA LEU A 277 3.80 -19.50 3.94
C LEU A 277 4.23 -20.97 3.76
N GLY A 278 4.04 -21.56 2.58
CA GLY A 278 4.39 -22.93 2.23
C GLY A 278 3.19 -23.85 2.30
#